data_02677c75e8c76f7389f2678fd6cbf366
#
_entry.id   02677c75e8c76f7389f2678fd6cbf366
#
_cell.length_a   1.000
_cell.length_b   1.000
_cell.length_c   1.000
_cell.angle_alpha   90.00
_cell.angle_beta   90.00
_cell.angle_gamma   90.00
#
_symmetry.space_group_name_H-M   'P 1'
#
loop_
_entity.id
_entity.type
_entity.pdbx_description
1 polymer ?
#
loop_
_entity_poly.entity_id
_entity_poly.type
_entity_poly.pdbx_seq_one_letter_code
_entity_poly.pdbx_strand_id
1 'polypeptide(L)'
;MTSSKSPPATRHESTFLTLDQSSADRRFVMPYLKTFDFPGEFINDQHHALVSNVASNGMIDIGVEGWLLPADALKLYELVYFCGGDILELGTYRGLSTSICAQASDAAGLDNVIVSVDLDLGETERARINLAGRAGCERVHLFTVEAGQAVRDLARSKRLFDFAFVDHSHAYEHVYDVCRSLHRVTRLGAFALFHDFNDPRNAAQNAPDYGVYQGVLDGLDPRRFEFWGIYGCAGLFRRVGTF
;
A
#
# COMPACT_ATOMS: atom_id res chain seq x y z
N MET A 1 -9.70 21.45 22.77
CA MET A 1 -8.30 21.09 22.97
C MET A 1 -7.94 20.16 21.82
N THR A 2 -7.33 20.67 20.78
CA THR A 2 -6.90 19.90 19.61
C THR A 2 -5.67 19.11 20.02
N SER A 3 -5.83 17.80 20.22
CA SER A 3 -4.71 16.88 20.35
C SER A 3 -3.97 16.88 19.00
N SER A 4 -2.86 17.60 18.93
CA SER A 4 -1.91 17.44 17.83
C SER A 4 -1.37 16.01 17.93
N LYS A 5 -1.85 15.11 17.06
CA LYS A 5 -1.23 13.80 16.91
C LYS A 5 0.23 14.05 16.50
N SER A 6 1.15 13.62 17.33
CA SER A 6 2.58 13.68 17.06
C SER A 6 2.88 12.96 15.75
N PRO A 7 3.86 13.44 14.98
CA PRO A 7 4.32 12.70 13.80
C PRO A 7 4.75 11.28 14.20
N PRO A 8 4.71 10.32 13.27
CA PRO A 8 5.08 8.94 13.55
C PRO A 8 6.43 8.88 14.25
N ALA A 9 6.50 7.95 15.19
CA ALA A 9 7.66 7.77 16.07
C ALA A 9 8.96 7.68 15.26
N THR A 10 9.99 8.19 15.86
CA THR A 10 11.36 8.14 15.35
C THR A 10 11.73 6.73 14.88
N ARG A 11 12.28 6.67 13.69
CA ARG A 11 12.89 5.49 13.08
C ARG A 11 13.70 4.70 14.12
N HIS A 12 13.31 3.49 14.40
CA HIS A 12 14.15 2.53 15.12
C HIS A 12 15.13 1.93 14.12
N GLU A 13 16.33 2.46 14.03
CA GLU A 13 17.35 2.01 13.07
C GLU A 13 17.62 0.50 13.13
N SER A 14 17.50 -0.10 14.30
CA SER A 14 17.69 -1.53 14.51
C SER A 14 16.57 -2.42 13.93
N THR A 15 15.45 -1.85 13.50
CA THR A 15 14.27 -2.58 13.01
C THR A 15 14.04 -2.45 11.52
N PHE A 16 14.84 -1.64 10.82
CA PHE A 16 14.72 -1.44 9.38
C PHE A 16 15.83 -2.15 8.64
N LEU A 17 15.46 -2.82 7.55
CA LEU A 17 16.43 -3.32 6.59
C LEU A 17 16.90 -2.18 5.68
N THR A 18 18.18 -2.19 5.34
CA THR A 18 18.67 -1.40 4.22
C THR A 18 18.23 -2.07 2.90
N LEU A 19 18.25 -1.31 1.81
CA LEU A 19 17.98 -1.89 0.48
C LEU A 19 18.97 -3.02 0.15
N ASP A 20 20.23 -2.87 0.53
CA ASP A 20 21.24 -3.90 0.34
C ASP A 20 20.93 -5.18 1.13
N GLN A 21 20.49 -5.06 2.37
CA GLN A 21 20.09 -6.20 3.18
C GLN A 21 18.86 -6.90 2.59
N SER A 22 17.85 -6.15 2.14
CA SER A 22 16.68 -6.73 1.50
C SER A 22 17.00 -7.38 0.15
N SER A 23 17.97 -6.86 -0.61
CA SER A 23 18.42 -7.47 -1.86
C SER A 23 19.24 -8.73 -1.64
N ALA A 24 20.02 -8.81 -0.55
CA ALA A 24 20.85 -9.96 -0.21
C ALA A 24 20.02 -11.18 0.18
N ASP A 25 18.89 -10.98 0.87
CA ASP A 25 17.96 -12.06 1.23
C ASP A 25 16.49 -11.63 0.98
N ARG A 26 16.04 -11.82 -0.26
CA ARG A 26 14.68 -11.51 -0.68
C ARG A 26 13.60 -12.40 -0.04
N ARG A 27 14.01 -13.52 0.56
CA ARG A 27 13.10 -14.40 1.30
C ARG A 27 12.94 -13.95 2.75
N PHE A 28 13.72 -12.95 3.17
CA PHE A 28 13.58 -12.41 4.50
C PHE A 28 12.27 -11.63 4.59
N VAL A 29 11.40 -12.11 5.45
CA VAL A 29 10.15 -11.47 5.79
C VAL A 29 10.26 -11.01 7.23
N MET A 30 10.24 -9.70 7.44
CA MET A 30 10.23 -9.17 8.80
C MET A 30 8.95 -9.57 9.52
N PRO A 31 9.02 -9.89 10.82
CA PRO A 31 7.82 -9.97 11.65
C PRO A 31 7.04 -8.66 11.55
N TYR A 32 5.74 -8.73 11.82
CA TYR A 32 4.92 -7.54 11.91
C TYR A 32 5.56 -6.53 12.86
N LEU A 33 5.90 -5.35 12.32
CA LEU A 33 6.48 -4.25 13.07
C LEU A 33 5.48 -3.10 13.10
N LYS A 34 5.19 -2.61 14.28
CA LYS A 34 4.35 -1.43 14.44
C LYS A 34 5.09 -0.21 13.91
N THR A 35 4.50 0.47 12.94
CA THR A 35 5.03 1.73 12.41
C THR A 35 4.75 2.89 13.36
N PHE A 36 3.66 2.79 14.13
CA PHE A 36 3.23 3.80 15.08
C PHE A 36 3.02 3.15 16.46
N ASP A 37 3.26 3.92 17.52
CA ASP A 37 2.95 3.47 18.86
C ASP A 37 1.44 3.50 19.08
N PHE A 38 0.88 2.33 19.44
CA PHE A 38 -0.48 2.19 19.91
C PHE A 38 -0.55 1.08 20.98
N PRO A 39 -1.49 1.18 21.92
CA PRO A 39 -1.59 0.18 22.98
C PRO A 39 -2.05 -1.17 22.42
N GLY A 40 -1.43 -2.22 22.93
CA GLY A 40 -1.79 -3.58 22.55
C GLY A 40 -1.17 -4.07 21.25
N GLU A 41 -1.55 -5.26 20.84
CA GLU A 41 -1.06 -5.94 19.64
C GLU A 41 -1.81 -5.50 18.39
N PHE A 42 -3.12 -5.22 18.53
CA PHE A 42 -4.00 -4.78 17.46
C PHE A 42 -4.61 -3.42 17.76
N ILE A 43 -4.90 -2.68 16.69
CA ILE A 43 -5.51 -1.33 16.79
C ILE A 43 -6.95 -1.44 17.32
N ASN A 44 -7.70 -2.42 16.80
CA ASN A 44 -9.10 -2.68 17.11
C ASN A 44 -9.50 -4.08 16.62
N ASP A 45 -10.78 -4.44 16.83
CA ASP A 45 -11.31 -5.74 16.42
C ASP A 45 -11.27 -5.97 14.91
N GLN A 46 -11.43 -4.94 14.09
CA GLN A 46 -11.34 -5.05 12.63
C GLN A 46 -9.91 -5.38 12.19
N HIS A 47 -8.91 -4.73 12.80
CA HIS A 47 -7.50 -5.04 12.56
C HIS A 47 -7.17 -6.49 12.97
N HIS A 48 -7.68 -6.93 14.12
CA HIS A 48 -7.52 -8.32 14.58
C HIS A 48 -8.21 -9.31 13.63
N ALA A 49 -9.38 -8.98 13.10
CA ALA A 49 -10.13 -9.85 12.19
C ALA A 49 -9.36 -10.19 10.90
N LEU A 50 -8.42 -9.35 10.47
CA LEU A 50 -7.58 -9.62 9.30
C LEU A 50 -6.69 -10.86 9.46
N VAL A 51 -6.35 -11.24 10.70
CA VAL A 51 -5.53 -12.43 10.98
C VAL A 51 -6.34 -13.59 11.56
N SER A 52 -7.57 -13.34 11.97
CA SER A 52 -8.46 -14.37 12.53
C SER A 52 -9.13 -15.22 11.45
N ASN A 53 -9.25 -14.66 10.23
CA ASN A 53 -9.89 -15.29 9.09
C ASN A 53 -8.86 -15.47 7.96
N VAL A 54 -8.14 -16.59 8.02
CA VAL A 54 -7.13 -16.96 7.04
C VAL A 54 -7.59 -18.19 6.28
N ALA A 55 -7.61 -18.12 4.96
CA ALA A 55 -7.95 -19.22 4.08
C ALA A 55 -6.85 -20.30 4.09
N SER A 56 -7.16 -21.49 3.58
CA SER A 56 -6.23 -22.63 3.55
C SER A 56 -4.94 -22.37 2.74
N ASN A 57 -4.97 -21.40 1.84
CA ASN A 57 -3.80 -20.95 1.07
C ASN A 57 -2.93 -19.91 1.81
N GLY A 58 -3.26 -19.56 3.05
CA GLY A 58 -2.54 -18.57 3.86
C GLY A 58 -2.91 -17.11 3.62
N MET A 59 -3.83 -16.84 2.71
CA MET A 59 -4.32 -15.47 2.44
C MET A 59 -5.45 -15.10 3.40
N ILE A 60 -5.64 -13.81 3.64
CA ILE A 60 -6.77 -13.34 4.43
C ILE A 60 -8.10 -13.60 3.70
N ASP A 61 -9.16 -13.82 4.48
CA ASP A 61 -10.52 -13.98 3.97
C ASP A 61 -11.48 -13.07 4.74
N ILE A 62 -11.87 -11.98 4.11
CA ILE A 62 -12.85 -11.03 4.63
C ILE A 62 -14.09 -10.95 3.74
N GLY A 63 -14.32 -11.99 2.94
CA GLY A 63 -15.46 -12.06 2.01
C GLY A 63 -15.32 -11.15 0.80
N VAL A 64 -14.10 -10.78 0.44
CA VAL A 64 -13.72 -10.15 -0.83
C VAL A 64 -12.54 -10.93 -1.40
N GLU A 65 -12.65 -11.34 -2.65
CA GLU A 65 -11.61 -12.12 -3.31
C GLU A 65 -10.36 -11.28 -3.59
N GLY A 66 -9.19 -11.82 -3.29
CA GLY A 66 -7.88 -11.19 -3.54
C GLY A 66 -6.74 -11.95 -2.87
N TRP A 67 -5.53 -11.42 -2.98
CA TRP A 67 -4.32 -12.08 -2.52
C TRP A 67 -3.50 -11.15 -1.62
N LEU A 68 -3.79 -11.14 -0.32
CA LEU A 68 -2.98 -10.47 0.69
C LEU A 68 -2.63 -11.45 1.81
N LEU A 69 -1.37 -11.48 2.20
CA LEU A 69 -0.94 -12.17 3.40
C LEU A 69 -1.41 -11.38 4.64
N PRO A 70 -1.59 -12.05 5.79
CA PRO A 70 -1.94 -11.38 7.05
C PRO A 70 -1.04 -10.19 7.40
N ALA A 71 0.28 -10.32 7.21
CA ALA A 71 1.21 -9.24 7.51
C ALA A 71 1.03 -8.01 6.59
N ASP A 72 0.75 -8.23 5.30
CA ASP A 72 0.48 -7.15 4.33
C ASP A 72 -0.81 -6.41 4.71
N ALA A 73 -1.86 -7.17 5.00
CA ALA A 73 -3.17 -6.64 5.37
C ALA A 73 -3.11 -5.84 6.68
N LEU A 74 -2.42 -6.34 7.71
CA LEU A 74 -2.23 -5.64 8.98
C LEU A 74 -1.50 -4.32 8.76
N LYS A 75 -0.42 -4.32 7.97
CA LYS A 75 0.36 -3.12 7.72
C LYS A 75 -0.42 -2.12 6.87
N LEU A 76 -1.15 -2.58 5.86
CA LEU A 76 -2.02 -1.73 5.05
C LEU A 76 -3.07 -1.02 5.93
N TYR A 77 -3.77 -1.78 6.78
CA TYR A 77 -4.76 -1.23 7.71
C TYR A 77 -4.14 -0.20 8.65
N GLU A 78 -2.99 -0.51 9.26
CA GLU A 78 -2.26 0.38 10.17
C GLU A 78 -1.89 1.70 9.50
N LEU A 79 -1.30 1.64 8.30
CA LEU A 79 -0.85 2.83 7.57
C LEU A 79 -2.04 3.73 7.22
N VAL A 80 -3.15 3.16 6.77
CA VAL A 80 -4.36 3.90 6.45
C VAL A 80 -5.00 4.49 7.70
N TYR A 81 -5.13 3.71 8.77
CA TYR A 81 -5.71 4.18 10.03
C TYR A 81 -5.04 5.44 10.58
N PHE A 82 -3.72 5.55 10.40
CA PHE A 82 -2.91 6.67 10.90
C PHE A 82 -2.54 7.72 9.83
N CYS A 83 -2.85 7.53 8.55
CA CYS A 83 -2.39 8.45 7.50
C CYS A 83 -3.02 9.84 7.59
N GLY A 84 -4.27 9.93 8.02
CA GLY A 84 -4.97 11.19 8.29
C GLY A 84 -5.43 11.96 7.06
N GLY A 85 -5.25 11.44 5.83
CA GLY A 85 -5.63 12.13 4.59
C GLY A 85 -6.01 11.19 3.45
N ASP A 86 -6.01 11.71 2.22
CA ASP A 86 -6.46 10.99 1.02
C ASP A 86 -5.53 9.84 0.64
N ILE A 87 -6.13 8.81 0.06
CA ILE A 87 -5.46 7.56 -0.30
C ILE A 87 -5.50 7.36 -1.81
N LEU A 88 -4.37 6.96 -2.38
CA LEU A 88 -4.25 6.47 -3.75
C LEU A 88 -3.95 4.97 -3.73
N GLU A 89 -4.76 4.20 -4.42
CA GLU A 89 -4.53 2.79 -4.69
C GLU A 89 -4.35 2.58 -6.19
N LEU A 90 -3.28 1.90 -6.56
CA LEU A 90 -2.97 1.50 -7.93
C LEU A 90 -2.99 -0.03 -8.00
N GLY A 91 -4.04 -0.58 -8.61
CA GLY A 91 -4.39 -1.99 -8.61
C GLY A 91 -5.56 -2.27 -7.68
N THR A 92 -6.79 -2.11 -8.18
CA THR A 92 -8.03 -2.40 -7.42
C THR A 92 -8.34 -3.88 -7.39
N TYR A 93 -8.11 -4.56 -8.53
CA TYR A 93 -8.61 -5.93 -8.78
C TYR A 93 -10.07 -6.05 -8.36
N ARG A 94 -10.40 -6.93 -7.41
CA ARG A 94 -11.77 -7.17 -6.92
C ARG A 94 -12.11 -6.41 -5.62
N GLY A 95 -11.21 -5.51 -5.19
CA GLY A 95 -11.45 -4.57 -4.09
C GLY A 95 -11.08 -5.06 -2.70
N LEU A 96 -10.25 -6.12 -2.55
CA LEU A 96 -9.83 -6.62 -1.24
C LEU A 96 -9.06 -5.55 -0.46
N SER A 97 -7.96 -5.04 -0.99
CA SER A 97 -7.15 -3.98 -0.39
C SER A 97 -7.93 -2.68 -0.24
N THR A 98 -8.76 -2.34 -1.24
CA THR A 98 -9.66 -1.18 -1.20
C THR A 98 -10.62 -1.26 0.00
N SER A 99 -11.18 -2.46 0.27
CA SER A 99 -12.09 -2.65 1.41
C SER A 99 -11.38 -2.51 2.75
N ILE A 100 -10.11 -2.92 2.85
CA ILE A 100 -9.28 -2.73 4.04
C ILE A 100 -9.00 -1.24 4.26
N CYS A 101 -8.61 -0.53 3.19
CA CYS A 101 -8.42 0.93 3.26
C CYS A 101 -9.67 1.65 3.72
N ALA A 102 -10.84 1.29 3.17
CA ALA A 102 -12.12 1.88 3.52
C ALA A 102 -12.49 1.63 5.00
N GLN A 103 -12.36 0.39 5.47
CA GLN A 103 -12.63 0.02 6.85
C GLN A 103 -11.67 0.70 7.84
N ALA A 104 -10.38 0.79 7.50
CA ALA A 104 -9.40 1.48 8.34
C ALA A 104 -9.70 2.98 8.45
N SER A 105 -10.05 3.62 7.33
CA SER A 105 -10.46 5.03 7.30
C SER A 105 -11.72 5.27 8.12
N ASP A 106 -12.72 4.41 8.00
CA ASP A 106 -13.97 4.50 8.75
C ASP A 106 -13.74 4.34 10.25
N ALA A 107 -12.98 3.31 10.65
CA ALA A 107 -12.64 3.06 12.04
C ALA A 107 -11.80 4.18 12.68
N ALA A 108 -11.00 4.88 11.90
CA ALA A 108 -10.24 6.05 12.33
C ALA A 108 -11.07 7.35 12.36
N GLY A 109 -12.31 7.31 11.88
CA GLY A 109 -13.18 8.49 11.77
C GLY A 109 -12.65 9.53 10.76
N LEU A 110 -11.99 9.08 9.69
CA LEU A 110 -11.43 9.96 8.67
C LEU A 110 -12.51 10.34 7.65
N ASP A 111 -12.52 11.62 7.29
CA ASP A 111 -13.32 12.15 6.16
C ASP A 111 -12.38 12.35 4.97
N ASN A 112 -11.85 11.25 4.47
CA ASN A 112 -10.89 11.22 3.37
C ASN A 112 -11.47 10.55 2.13
N VAL A 113 -10.83 10.79 0.99
CA VAL A 113 -11.17 10.17 -0.29
C VAL A 113 -10.17 9.04 -0.58
N ILE A 114 -10.70 7.91 -1.05
CA ILE A 114 -9.91 6.79 -1.57
C ILE A 114 -10.10 6.76 -3.08
N VAL A 115 -9.04 7.05 -3.81
CA VAL A 115 -8.99 6.89 -5.27
C VAL A 115 -8.32 5.56 -5.58
N SER A 116 -9.05 4.65 -6.22
CA SER A 116 -8.54 3.34 -6.61
C SER A 116 -8.68 3.15 -8.10
N VAL A 117 -7.63 2.66 -8.75
CA VAL A 117 -7.57 2.50 -10.19
C VAL A 117 -7.18 1.08 -10.59
N ASP A 118 -7.78 0.59 -11.67
CA ASP A 118 -7.41 -0.68 -12.30
C ASP A 118 -7.44 -0.54 -13.82
N LEU A 119 -6.68 -1.36 -14.51
CA LEU A 119 -6.69 -1.41 -15.98
C LEU A 119 -7.91 -2.15 -16.51
N ASP A 120 -8.40 -3.15 -15.78
CA ASP A 120 -9.47 -4.05 -16.21
C ASP A 120 -10.85 -3.55 -15.77
N LEU A 121 -11.70 -3.25 -16.76
CA LEU A 121 -13.08 -2.80 -16.51
C LEU A 121 -13.91 -3.88 -15.80
N GLY A 122 -13.72 -5.14 -16.14
CA GLY A 122 -14.48 -6.26 -15.55
C GLY A 122 -14.15 -6.45 -14.08
N GLU A 123 -12.87 -6.34 -13.72
CA GLU A 123 -12.45 -6.42 -12.32
C GLU A 123 -12.86 -5.16 -11.54
N THR A 124 -12.81 -3.97 -12.15
CA THR A 124 -13.33 -2.72 -11.55
C THR A 124 -14.83 -2.82 -11.24
N GLU A 125 -15.64 -3.38 -12.14
CA GLU A 125 -17.07 -3.58 -11.89
C GLU A 125 -17.33 -4.65 -10.81
N ARG A 126 -16.53 -5.70 -10.73
CA ARG A 126 -16.59 -6.66 -9.61
C ARG A 126 -16.24 -6.01 -8.28
N ALA A 127 -15.19 -5.18 -8.26
CA ALA A 127 -14.83 -4.40 -7.08
C ALA A 127 -16.02 -3.52 -6.63
N ARG A 128 -16.68 -2.83 -7.55
CA ARG A 128 -17.87 -2.01 -7.26
C ARG A 128 -18.98 -2.81 -6.56
N ILE A 129 -19.22 -4.03 -7.04
CA ILE A 129 -20.21 -4.94 -6.44
C ILE A 129 -19.77 -5.40 -5.06
N ASN A 130 -18.50 -5.80 -4.91
CA ASN A 130 -17.95 -6.31 -3.67
C ASN A 130 -17.87 -5.25 -2.56
N LEU A 131 -17.68 -4.00 -2.92
CA LEU A 131 -17.57 -2.87 -1.99
C LEU A 131 -18.94 -2.28 -1.60
N ALA A 132 -19.99 -2.58 -2.37
CA ALA A 132 -21.32 -2.01 -2.13
C ALA A 132 -21.84 -2.34 -0.73
N GLY A 133 -22.20 -1.32 0.02
CA GLY A 133 -22.76 -1.43 1.39
C GLY A 133 -21.74 -1.79 2.48
N ARG A 134 -20.44 -1.86 2.17
CA ARG A 134 -19.40 -2.02 3.19
C ARG A 134 -19.04 -0.68 3.83
N ALA A 135 -18.67 -0.73 5.10
CA ALA A 135 -18.28 0.45 5.86
C ALA A 135 -17.14 1.22 5.20
N GLY A 136 -17.28 2.52 5.10
CA GLY A 136 -16.27 3.42 4.52
C GLY A 136 -16.21 3.43 2.99
N CYS A 137 -16.88 2.48 2.32
CA CYS A 137 -16.77 2.35 0.86
C CYS A 137 -17.53 3.44 0.08
N GLU A 138 -18.37 4.23 0.71
CA GLU A 138 -18.99 5.43 0.12
C GLU A 138 -17.97 6.51 -0.27
N ARG A 139 -16.76 6.46 0.31
CA ARG A 139 -15.65 7.37 0.03
C ARG A 139 -14.71 6.86 -1.07
N VAL A 140 -14.99 5.68 -1.63
CA VAL A 140 -14.16 5.05 -2.66
C VAL A 140 -14.59 5.49 -4.05
N HIS A 141 -13.65 6.01 -4.82
CA HIS A 141 -13.82 6.35 -6.23
C HIS A 141 -13.00 5.39 -7.09
N LEU A 142 -13.70 4.55 -7.84
CA LEU A 142 -13.10 3.55 -8.74
C LEU A 142 -12.98 4.11 -10.16
N PHE A 143 -11.79 3.97 -10.75
CA PHE A 143 -11.52 4.37 -12.13
C PHE A 143 -10.89 3.22 -12.91
N THR A 144 -11.33 3.07 -14.16
CA THR A 144 -10.70 2.12 -15.10
C THR A 144 -9.71 2.88 -15.96
N VAL A 145 -8.44 2.79 -15.61
CA VAL A 145 -7.34 3.50 -16.29
C VAL A 145 -6.00 2.83 -15.94
N GLU A 146 -5.03 2.88 -16.84
CA GLU A 146 -3.67 2.39 -16.60
C GLU A 146 -3.00 3.22 -15.49
N ALA A 147 -2.28 2.55 -14.56
CA ALA A 147 -1.74 3.15 -13.34
C ALA A 147 -0.80 4.34 -13.60
N GLY A 148 0.14 4.22 -14.53
CA GLY A 148 1.04 5.31 -14.90
C GLY A 148 0.30 6.49 -15.54
N GLN A 149 -0.76 6.22 -16.34
CA GLN A 149 -1.62 7.27 -16.87
C GLN A 149 -2.39 7.98 -15.75
N ALA A 150 -2.94 7.23 -14.80
CA ALA A 150 -3.62 7.80 -13.63
C ALA A 150 -2.70 8.74 -12.84
N VAL A 151 -1.47 8.31 -12.55
CA VAL A 151 -0.47 9.13 -11.85
C VAL A 151 -0.17 10.41 -12.63
N ARG A 152 -0.03 10.34 -13.97
CA ARG A 152 0.21 11.52 -14.81
C ARG A 152 -0.97 12.52 -14.77
N ASP A 153 -2.20 12.04 -14.81
CA ASP A 153 -3.40 12.87 -14.80
C ASP A 153 -3.65 13.51 -13.43
N LEU A 154 -3.47 12.74 -12.35
CA LEU A 154 -3.50 13.24 -10.98
C LEU A 154 -2.42 14.31 -10.74
N ALA A 155 -1.21 14.12 -11.28
CA ALA A 155 -0.14 15.11 -11.19
C ALA A 155 -0.46 16.41 -11.96
N ARG A 156 -1.12 16.31 -13.12
CA ARG A 156 -1.58 17.49 -13.89
C ARG A 156 -2.65 18.28 -13.14
N SER A 157 -3.56 17.58 -12.46
CA SER A 157 -4.59 18.18 -11.61
C SER A 157 -4.08 18.65 -10.24
N LYS A 158 -2.78 18.44 -9.96
CA LYS A 158 -2.13 18.75 -8.67
C LYS A 158 -2.79 18.05 -7.47
N ARG A 159 -3.41 16.89 -7.70
CA ARG A 159 -3.96 16.07 -6.62
C ARG A 159 -2.83 15.41 -5.85
N LEU A 160 -2.88 15.52 -4.52
CA LEU A 160 -1.88 14.94 -3.61
C LEU A 160 -2.53 14.01 -2.60
N PHE A 161 -1.86 12.91 -2.31
CA PHE A 161 -2.30 11.86 -1.40
C PHE A 161 -1.34 11.73 -0.21
N ASP A 162 -1.89 11.32 0.92
CA ASP A 162 -1.17 11.12 2.17
C ASP A 162 -0.70 9.67 2.35
N PHE A 163 -1.26 8.76 1.57
CA PHE A 163 -0.83 7.38 1.45
C PHE A 163 -1.02 6.87 0.03
N ALA A 164 -0.10 6.04 -0.45
CA ALA A 164 -0.21 5.33 -1.72
C ALA A 164 0.00 3.82 -1.49
N PHE A 165 -0.92 2.99 -1.96
CA PHE A 165 -0.77 1.55 -2.08
C PHE A 165 -0.57 1.22 -3.56
N VAL A 166 0.51 0.51 -3.88
CA VAL A 166 0.92 0.22 -5.25
C VAL A 166 0.98 -1.30 -5.44
N ASP A 167 -0.03 -1.83 -6.12
CA ASP A 167 -0.23 -3.27 -6.37
C ASP A 167 -0.88 -3.50 -7.74
N HIS A 168 -0.34 -2.86 -8.78
CA HIS A 168 -0.88 -2.98 -10.13
C HIS A 168 -0.16 -4.07 -10.94
N SER A 169 0.43 -3.75 -12.07
CA SER A 169 1.25 -4.67 -12.86
C SER A 169 2.54 -5.05 -12.14
N HIS A 170 2.97 -6.31 -12.27
CA HIS A 170 4.24 -6.77 -11.73
C HIS A 170 5.41 -6.64 -12.72
N ALA A 171 5.16 -6.14 -13.93
CA ALA A 171 6.19 -5.94 -14.94
C ALA A 171 7.05 -4.72 -14.61
N TYR A 172 8.38 -4.87 -14.78
CA TYR A 172 9.37 -3.85 -14.45
C TYR A 172 9.01 -2.46 -15.00
N GLU A 173 8.70 -2.38 -16.30
CA GLU A 173 8.46 -1.09 -16.97
C GLU A 173 7.26 -0.33 -16.39
N HIS A 174 6.20 -1.04 -16.03
CA HIS A 174 5.00 -0.42 -15.46
C HIS A 174 5.26 0.08 -14.05
N VAL A 175 5.95 -0.72 -13.23
CA VAL A 175 6.33 -0.34 -11.87
C VAL A 175 7.30 0.84 -11.91
N TYR A 176 8.31 0.80 -12.78
CA TYR A 176 9.26 1.90 -12.97
C TYR A 176 8.55 3.20 -13.38
N ASP A 177 7.61 3.16 -14.35
CA ASP A 177 6.90 4.36 -14.81
C ASP A 177 6.07 5.02 -13.70
N VAL A 178 5.39 4.24 -12.89
CA VAL A 178 4.67 4.74 -11.70
C VAL A 178 5.65 5.35 -10.69
N CYS A 179 6.69 4.62 -10.31
CA CYS A 179 7.63 5.01 -9.28
C CYS A 179 8.33 6.33 -9.58
N ARG A 180 8.82 6.53 -10.83
CA ARG A 180 9.50 7.79 -11.23
C ARG A 180 8.61 9.02 -11.11
N SER A 181 7.29 8.86 -11.11
CA SER A 181 6.31 9.95 -11.09
C SER A 181 5.54 10.06 -9.78
N LEU A 182 5.63 9.07 -8.89
CA LEU A 182 4.84 8.97 -7.66
C LEU A 182 5.02 10.18 -6.72
N HIS A 183 6.23 10.76 -6.69
CA HIS A 183 6.53 11.96 -5.91
C HIS A 183 5.66 13.17 -6.27
N ARG A 184 5.04 13.18 -7.46
CA ARG A 184 4.20 14.29 -7.95
C ARG A 184 2.79 14.24 -7.40
N VAL A 185 2.39 13.09 -6.88
CA VAL A 185 1.04 12.82 -6.36
C VAL A 185 1.03 12.45 -4.88
N THR A 186 2.20 12.36 -4.24
CA THR A 186 2.31 12.09 -2.80
C THR A 186 2.78 13.32 -2.03
N ARG A 187 2.16 13.60 -0.88
CA ARG A 187 2.57 14.68 0.02
C ARG A 187 3.93 14.37 0.65
N LEU A 188 4.61 15.43 1.07
CA LEU A 188 5.79 15.28 1.93
C LEU A 188 5.38 14.60 3.24
N GLY A 189 6.10 13.55 3.63
CA GLY A 189 5.78 12.73 4.81
C GLY A 189 4.83 11.57 4.54
N ALA A 190 4.19 11.52 3.37
CA ALA A 190 3.34 10.41 2.96
C ALA A 190 4.10 9.08 2.88
N PHE A 191 3.41 7.99 3.16
CA PHE A 191 3.93 6.66 2.92
C PHE A 191 3.48 6.10 1.57
N ALA A 192 4.33 5.26 0.98
CA ALA A 192 4.02 4.43 -0.18
C ALA A 192 4.35 2.98 0.17
N LEU A 193 3.36 2.09 0.05
CA LEU A 193 3.51 0.65 0.28
C LEU A 193 3.43 -0.07 -1.07
N PHE A 194 4.49 -0.78 -1.43
CA PHE A 194 4.60 -1.54 -2.68
C PHE A 194 4.40 -3.02 -2.38
N HIS A 195 3.28 -3.57 -2.81
CA HIS A 195 3.02 -5.00 -2.70
C HIS A 195 3.99 -5.79 -3.59
N ASP A 196 4.23 -7.04 -3.26
CA ASP A 196 5.15 -7.93 -3.98
C ASP A 196 6.62 -7.46 -4.10
N PHE A 197 7.00 -6.40 -3.38
CA PHE A 197 8.38 -5.91 -3.36
C PHE A 197 9.37 -6.99 -2.89
N ASN A 198 8.99 -7.77 -1.87
CA ASN A 198 9.80 -8.86 -1.30
C ASN A 198 9.33 -10.25 -1.77
N ASP A 199 8.63 -10.35 -2.88
CA ASP A 199 8.19 -11.64 -3.42
C ASP A 199 9.35 -12.40 -4.06
N PRO A 200 9.51 -13.71 -3.79
CA PRO A 200 10.56 -14.54 -4.40
C PRO A 200 10.57 -14.56 -5.93
N ARG A 201 9.41 -14.30 -6.57
CA ARG A 201 9.29 -14.21 -8.04
C ARG A 201 10.18 -13.12 -8.64
N ASN A 202 10.52 -12.08 -7.89
CA ASN A 202 11.49 -11.05 -8.34
C ASN A 202 12.89 -11.60 -8.66
N ALA A 203 13.24 -12.79 -8.14
CA ALA A 203 14.51 -13.46 -8.39
C ALA A 203 14.37 -14.74 -9.22
N ALA A 204 13.16 -15.12 -9.60
CA ALA A 204 12.88 -16.39 -10.26
C ALA A 204 13.17 -16.33 -11.77
N GLN A 205 13.96 -17.25 -12.29
CA GLN A 205 14.28 -17.33 -13.73
C GLN A 205 13.06 -17.68 -14.60
N ASN A 206 12.07 -18.34 -14.01
CA ASN A 206 10.82 -18.71 -14.69
C ASN A 206 9.74 -17.62 -14.63
N ALA A 207 10.03 -16.47 -14.09
CA ALA A 207 9.14 -15.31 -14.05
C ALA A 207 9.89 -14.06 -14.57
N PRO A 208 10.36 -14.05 -15.83
CA PRO A 208 11.25 -13.00 -16.35
C PRO A 208 10.57 -11.62 -16.39
N ASP A 209 9.24 -11.59 -16.48
CA ASP A 209 8.47 -10.35 -16.54
C ASP A 209 8.13 -9.80 -15.12
N TYR A 210 8.50 -10.53 -14.06
CA TYR A 210 8.24 -10.12 -12.69
C TYR A 210 9.40 -9.24 -12.17
N GLY A 211 9.18 -7.96 -12.11
CA GLY A 211 10.22 -6.99 -11.82
C GLY A 211 9.82 -5.88 -10.83
N VAL A 212 8.96 -6.19 -9.85
CA VAL A 212 8.49 -5.19 -8.87
C VAL A 212 9.65 -4.62 -8.07
N TYR A 213 10.49 -5.50 -7.50
CA TYR A 213 11.66 -5.08 -6.70
C TYR A 213 12.55 -4.11 -7.48
N GLN A 214 12.98 -4.52 -8.67
CA GLN A 214 13.91 -3.71 -9.47
C GLN A 214 13.24 -2.43 -9.99
N GLY A 215 11.97 -2.51 -10.41
CA GLY A 215 11.20 -1.35 -10.87
C GLY A 215 11.05 -0.27 -9.79
N VAL A 216 10.85 -0.68 -8.52
CA VAL A 216 10.79 0.24 -7.39
C VAL A 216 12.14 0.87 -7.11
N LEU A 217 13.23 0.07 -7.09
CA LEU A 217 14.59 0.59 -6.79
C LEU A 217 15.07 1.59 -7.85
N ASP A 218 14.84 1.28 -9.12
CA ASP A 218 15.29 2.14 -10.22
C ASP A 218 14.38 3.35 -10.43
N GLY A 219 13.09 3.20 -10.11
CA GLY A 219 12.08 4.24 -10.34
C GLY A 219 11.97 5.28 -9.22
N LEU A 220 12.15 4.90 -7.97
CA LEU A 220 12.09 5.84 -6.85
C LEU A 220 13.40 6.64 -6.73
N ASP A 221 13.30 7.96 -6.76
CA ASP A 221 14.42 8.84 -6.46
C ASP A 221 14.77 8.76 -4.96
N PRO A 222 15.97 8.25 -4.57
CA PRO A 222 16.35 8.08 -3.16
C PRO A 222 16.48 9.40 -2.39
N ARG A 223 16.56 10.55 -3.09
CA ARG A 223 16.51 11.88 -2.45
C ARG A 223 15.09 12.27 -2.03
N ARG A 224 14.10 11.57 -2.57
CA ARG A 224 12.67 11.86 -2.38
C ARG A 224 11.96 10.81 -1.56
N PHE A 225 12.42 9.57 -1.61
CA PHE A 225 11.83 8.46 -0.87
C PHE A 225 12.89 7.76 -0.03
N GLU A 226 12.56 7.51 1.22
CA GLU A 226 13.36 6.77 2.18
C GLU A 226 12.73 5.40 2.42
N PHE A 227 13.54 4.33 2.39
CA PHE A 227 13.09 2.97 2.70
C PHE A 227 12.84 2.82 4.20
N TRP A 228 11.69 2.24 4.56
CA TRP A 228 11.22 2.09 5.94
C TRP A 228 11.02 0.65 6.40
N GLY A 229 11.29 -0.34 5.55
CA GLY A 229 11.27 -1.75 5.93
C GLY A 229 10.38 -2.60 5.04
N ILE A 230 10.36 -3.91 5.36
CA ILE A 230 9.57 -4.94 4.70
C ILE A 230 8.55 -5.48 5.69
N TYR A 231 7.31 -5.60 5.23
CA TYR A 231 6.17 -6.11 5.99
C TYR A 231 5.42 -7.10 5.12
N GLY A 232 5.45 -8.39 5.51
CA GLY A 232 4.97 -9.44 4.63
C GLY A 232 5.78 -9.50 3.33
N CYS A 233 5.12 -9.40 2.19
CA CYS A 233 5.78 -9.26 0.89
C CYS A 233 5.91 -7.79 0.43
N ALA A 234 5.40 -6.84 1.21
CA ALA A 234 5.37 -5.42 0.83
C ALA A 234 6.59 -4.63 1.33
N GLY A 235 7.07 -3.70 0.50
CA GLY A 235 8.11 -2.73 0.84
C GLY A 235 7.51 -1.37 1.17
N LEU A 236 7.91 -0.78 2.29
CA LEU A 236 7.44 0.51 2.76
C LEU A 236 8.47 1.60 2.49
N PHE A 237 8.01 2.69 1.88
CA PHE A 237 8.81 3.88 1.60
C PHE A 237 8.10 5.13 2.11
N ARG A 238 8.87 6.14 2.50
CA ARG A 238 8.35 7.43 2.96
C ARG A 238 8.82 8.57 2.07
N ARG A 239 7.95 9.47 1.73
CA ARG A 239 8.26 10.70 0.99
C ARG A 239 8.97 11.70 1.90
N VAL A 240 10.26 11.98 1.65
CA VAL A 240 11.11 12.79 2.55
C VAL A 240 11.72 14.04 1.92
N GLY A 241 11.75 14.14 0.60
CA GLY A 241 12.41 15.25 -0.11
C GLY A 241 11.48 16.00 -1.07
N THR A 242 11.77 17.27 -1.29
CA THR A 242 11.05 18.16 -2.22
C THR A 242 11.80 18.45 -3.51
N PHE A 243 13.07 17.99 -3.62
CA PHE A 243 13.99 18.32 -4.72
C PHE A 243 13.76 17.50 -5.98
#